data_0083f792b7edcb4b6f18a04bada5e057
#
_entry.id   0083f792b7edcb4b6f18a04bada5e057
#
_cell.length_a   1.000
_cell.length_b   1.000
_cell.length_c   1.000
_cell.angle_alpha   90.00
_cell.angle_beta   90.00
_cell.angle_gamma   90.00
#
_symmetry.space_group_name_H-M   'P 1'
#
loop_
_entity.id
_entity.type
_entity.pdbx_description
1 polymer ?
#
loop_
_entity_poly.entity_id
_entity_poly.type
_entity_poly.pdbx_seq_one_letter_code
_entity_poly.pdbx_strand_id
1 'polypeptide(L)'
;MSTRTGISPSKSDKYDDRPLISDLLTEHASAIKTVREIIQDDESGKRLLQKSGNSERYDDIWILRYILSHKGNRTSAAKAALKTMQFRDERKLNELGDIRHRIQNKGDPEDAKRFSNNNMNTSENMSMKSKMPMPMPIERLPGNELFESCCGQNALSYTQPDDQRGTFVFVDCGKIDMDRIPQIMTKETMLEFYIYKNEAAFQVLDAVTRSTGRLTKEARIVDMGDVKLRNMNRVYLKQDAACNKEVEDYFPQLLGTMFVANSPSWLASIWSLLRPLFPKRFVAKVDFLPPTSKINKLEESRSNMHRDRDRNSILRPVLRYISEEDLPERYGGKNQQWPLPCVGSKYSAPQ
;
A
#
# COMPACT_ATOMS: atom_id res chain seq x y z
N MET A 1 41.24 1.71 10.72
CA MET A 1 40.76 0.33 10.60
C MET A 1 39.34 0.28 11.12
N SER A 2 38.35 0.28 10.23
CA SER A 2 36.92 0.29 10.57
C SER A 2 36.42 -1.14 10.42
N THR A 3 36.07 -1.78 11.51
CA THR A 3 35.47 -3.12 11.55
C THR A 3 34.04 -3.05 11.07
N ARG A 4 33.80 -3.47 9.83
CA ARG A 4 32.44 -3.80 9.35
C ARG A 4 31.93 -4.99 10.12
N THR A 5 31.02 -4.77 11.05
CA THR A 5 30.22 -5.84 11.65
C THR A 5 29.28 -6.38 10.58
N GLY A 6 29.64 -7.54 10.03
CA GLY A 6 28.79 -8.28 9.10
C GLY A 6 27.56 -8.81 9.82
N ILE A 7 26.44 -8.11 9.67
CA ILE A 7 25.12 -8.66 10.02
C ILE A 7 24.78 -9.68 8.93
N SER A 8 24.67 -10.95 9.29
CA SER A 8 24.22 -12.00 8.38
C SER A 8 22.81 -11.65 7.87
N PRO A 9 22.56 -11.70 6.54
CA PRO A 9 21.23 -11.40 6.00
C PRO A 9 20.20 -12.37 6.61
N SER A 10 19.09 -11.84 7.07
CA SER A 10 17.99 -12.65 7.59
C SER A 10 17.39 -13.52 6.48
N LYS A 11 16.77 -14.66 6.84
CA LYS A 11 16.09 -15.54 5.86
C LYS A 11 15.04 -14.80 5.02
N SER A 12 14.54 -13.64 5.48
CA SER A 12 13.58 -12.77 4.80
C SER A 12 14.16 -12.05 3.58
N ASP A 13 15.49 -11.86 3.51
CA ASP A 13 16.13 -11.09 2.43
C ASP A 13 16.19 -11.80 1.08
N LYS A 14 15.91 -13.09 1.04
CA LYS A 14 16.03 -13.91 -0.18
C LYS A 14 15.16 -13.43 -1.34
N TYR A 15 14.04 -12.76 -1.04
CA TYR A 15 13.08 -12.28 -2.05
C TYR A 15 12.96 -10.75 -2.09
N ASP A 16 13.72 -10.03 -1.27
CA ASP A 16 13.67 -8.57 -1.24
C ASP A 16 14.54 -7.98 -2.35
N ASP A 17 13.92 -7.66 -3.48
CA ASP A 17 14.53 -7.05 -4.65
C ASP A 17 14.20 -5.54 -4.77
N ARG A 18 13.72 -4.90 -3.68
CA ARG A 18 13.46 -3.47 -3.66
C ARG A 18 14.74 -2.68 -3.89
N PRO A 19 14.73 -1.68 -4.80
CA PRO A 19 15.93 -0.89 -5.09
C PRO A 19 16.37 -0.07 -3.87
N LEU A 20 17.69 0.08 -3.72
CA LEU A 20 18.28 0.93 -2.68
C LEU A 20 18.03 2.40 -3.01
N ILE A 21 17.65 3.18 -2.02
CA ILE A 21 17.43 4.63 -2.16
C ILE A 21 18.75 5.34 -2.47
N SER A 22 19.86 4.93 -1.87
CA SER A 22 21.19 5.49 -2.14
C SER A 22 21.56 5.41 -3.62
N ASP A 23 21.29 4.27 -4.24
CA ASP A 23 21.61 4.04 -5.65
C ASP A 23 20.71 4.91 -6.55
N LEU A 24 19.41 4.93 -6.26
CA LEU A 24 18.45 5.75 -7.00
C LEU A 24 18.73 7.26 -6.86
N LEU A 25 19.10 7.74 -5.68
CA LEU A 25 19.46 9.15 -5.46
C LEU A 25 20.72 9.51 -6.26
N THR A 26 21.70 8.60 -6.31
CA THR A 26 22.93 8.79 -7.08
C THR A 26 22.63 8.81 -8.59
N GLU A 27 21.88 7.83 -9.09
CA GLU A 27 21.50 7.72 -10.49
C GLU A 27 20.71 8.95 -10.98
N HIS A 28 19.81 9.45 -10.13
CA HIS A 28 18.91 10.54 -10.50
C HIS A 28 19.30 11.92 -9.94
N ALA A 29 20.52 12.09 -9.38
CA ALA A 29 20.94 13.31 -8.71
C ALA A 29 20.77 14.58 -9.57
N SER A 30 21.18 14.55 -10.84
CA SER A 30 20.99 15.66 -11.77
C SER A 30 19.51 15.99 -12.04
N ALA A 31 18.66 14.97 -12.14
CA ALA A 31 17.23 15.17 -12.34
C ALA A 31 16.56 15.76 -11.08
N ILE A 32 16.93 15.28 -9.90
CA ILE A 32 16.46 15.80 -8.62
C ILE A 32 16.79 17.28 -8.48
N LYS A 33 18.05 17.65 -8.76
CA LYS A 33 18.51 19.05 -8.73
C LYS A 33 17.67 19.93 -9.66
N THR A 34 17.49 19.51 -10.93
CA THR A 34 16.68 20.28 -11.90
C THR A 34 15.22 20.42 -11.46
N VAL A 35 14.60 19.33 -10.95
CA VAL A 35 13.20 19.39 -10.46
C VAL A 35 13.07 20.34 -9.27
N ARG A 36 14.04 20.32 -8.35
CA ARG A 36 14.09 21.22 -7.20
C ARG A 36 14.23 22.69 -7.64
N GLU A 37 15.10 22.98 -8.60
CA GLU A 37 15.27 24.32 -9.17
C GLU A 37 13.95 24.82 -9.78
N ILE A 38 13.28 24.02 -10.61
CA ILE A 38 11.97 24.40 -11.19
C ILE A 38 10.94 24.70 -10.11
N ILE A 39 10.89 23.90 -9.02
CA ILE A 39 9.95 24.14 -7.91
C ILE A 39 10.29 25.42 -7.17
N GLN A 40 11.57 25.73 -6.99
CA GLN A 40 12.05 26.95 -6.30
C GLN A 40 11.87 28.21 -7.13
N ASP A 41 11.90 28.09 -8.44
CA ASP A 41 11.68 29.22 -9.38
C ASP A 41 10.19 29.55 -9.57
N ASP A 42 9.29 28.58 -9.29
CA ASP A 42 7.84 28.79 -9.29
C ASP A 42 7.40 29.54 -8.03
N GLU A 43 6.67 30.65 -8.18
CA GLU A 43 6.23 31.48 -7.05
C GLU A 43 5.41 30.69 -6.01
N SER A 44 4.52 29.82 -6.49
CA SER A 44 3.70 28.98 -5.60
C SER A 44 4.56 27.90 -4.91
N GLY A 45 5.48 27.30 -5.64
CA GLY A 45 6.44 26.34 -5.11
C GLY A 45 7.32 26.94 -4.02
N LYS A 46 7.91 28.12 -4.30
CA LYS A 46 8.71 28.87 -3.33
C LYS A 46 7.94 29.18 -2.05
N ARG A 47 6.72 29.71 -2.18
CA ARG A 47 5.84 29.99 -1.04
C ARG A 47 5.54 28.74 -0.22
N LEU A 48 5.24 27.63 -0.88
CA LEU A 48 4.91 26.37 -0.22
C LEU A 48 6.11 25.76 0.49
N LEU A 49 7.32 25.86 -0.09
CA LEU A 49 8.55 25.39 0.57
C LEU A 49 8.91 26.19 1.82
N GLN A 50 8.53 27.46 1.89
CA GLN A 50 8.78 28.32 3.06
C GLN A 50 7.88 28.01 4.26
N LYS A 51 6.79 27.26 4.08
CA LYS A 51 5.96 26.82 5.19
C LYS A 51 6.73 25.86 6.10
N SER A 52 6.51 25.98 7.40
CA SER A 52 7.18 25.15 8.41
C SER A 52 7.08 23.65 8.11
N GLY A 53 8.19 22.95 8.18
CA GLY A 53 8.31 21.51 7.94
C GLY A 53 8.18 21.06 6.47
N ASN A 54 7.85 21.95 5.54
CA ASN A 54 7.69 21.56 4.14
C ASN A 54 9.03 21.32 3.42
N SER A 55 10.09 22.03 3.76
CA SER A 55 11.43 21.79 3.18
C SER A 55 11.95 20.37 3.49
N GLU A 56 11.66 19.87 4.70
CA GLU A 56 12.03 18.52 5.10
C GLU A 56 11.12 17.46 4.49
N ARG A 57 9.82 17.77 4.34
CA ARG A 57 8.82 16.86 3.76
C ARG A 57 9.05 16.65 2.28
N TYR A 58 9.34 17.72 1.54
CA TYR A 58 9.56 17.71 0.09
C TYR A 58 11.05 17.57 -0.26
N ASP A 59 11.70 16.59 0.37
CA ASP A 59 13.12 16.28 0.19
C ASP A 59 13.41 15.51 -1.11
N ASP A 60 14.66 15.09 -1.27
CA ASP A 60 15.13 14.38 -2.46
C ASP A 60 14.43 13.02 -2.67
N ILE A 61 14.06 12.31 -1.58
CA ILE A 61 13.33 11.04 -1.66
C ILE A 61 11.91 11.29 -2.17
N TRP A 62 11.27 12.35 -1.71
CA TRP A 62 9.94 12.73 -2.17
C TRP A 62 9.98 13.12 -3.66
N ILE A 63 10.93 13.97 -4.08
CA ILE A 63 11.13 14.37 -5.48
C ILE A 63 11.43 13.15 -6.37
N LEU A 64 12.27 12.23 -5.91
CA LEU A 64 12.63 11.00 -6.63
C LEU A 64 11.39 10.19 -7.04
N ARG A 65 10.36 10.10 -6.18
CA ARG A 65 9.12 9.38 -6.51
C ARG A 65 8.42 9.96 -7.75
N TYR A 66 8.47 11.28 -7.95
CA TYR A 66 7.92 11.93 -9.16
C TYR A 66 8.78 11.67 -10.39
N ILE A 67 10.09 11.73 -10.27
CA ILE A 67 11.02 11.43 -11.36
C ILE A 67 10.80 10.00 -11.86
N LEU A 68 10.71 9.03 -10.95
CA LEU A 68 10.43 7.63 -11.29
C LEU A 68 9.06 7.44 -11.94
N SER A 69 8.03 8.15 -11.47
CA SER A 69 6.68 8.07 -12.04
C SER A 69 6.59 8.70 -13.44
N HIS A 70 7.45 9.66 -13.74
CA HIS A 70 7.50 10.34 -15.04
C HIS A 70 8.67 9.87 -15.93
N LYS A 71 9.24 8.67 -15.63
CA LYS A 71 10.30 8.04 -16.44
C LYS A 71 11.49 8.97 -16.69
N GLY A 72 11.88 9.76 -15.71
CA GLY A 72 12.99 10.70 -15.78
C GLY A 72 12.69 12.04 -16.48
N ASN A 73 11.47 12.26 -16.96
CA ASN A 73 11.08 13.57 -17.52
C ASN A 73 10.98 14.63 -16.43
N ARG A 74 12.00 15.50 -16.35
CA ARG A 74 12.18 16.48 -15.27
C ARG A 74 11.06 17.52 -15.21
N THR A 75 10.65 18.04 -16.36
CA THR A 75 9.59 19.06 -16.44
C THR A 75 8.23 18.51 -16.02
N SER A 76 7.89 17.30 -16.49
CA SER A 76 6.65 16.64 -16.09
C SER A 76 6.65 16.27 -14.61
N ALA A 77 7.79 15.81 -14.09
CA ALA A 77 7.95 15.48 -12.66
C ALA A 77 7.79 16.75 -11.79
N ALA A 78 8.41 17.87 -12.18
CA ALA A 78 8.28 19.13 -11.45
C ALA A 78 6.84 19.66 -11.44
N LYS A 79 6.16 19.65 -12.60
CA LYS A 79 4.76 20.07 -12.68
C LYS A 79 3.84 19.19 -11.79
N ALA A 80 4.04 17.88 -11.81
CA ALA A 80 3.28 16.96 -10.96
C ALA A 80 3.57 17.17 -9.47
N ALA A 81 4.82 17.40 -9.10
CA ALA A 81 5.24 17.72 -7.75
C ALA A 81 4.59 19.03 -7.26
N LEU A 82 4.67 20.11 -8.04
CA LEU A 82 4.02 21.39 -7.73
C LEU A 82 2.51 21.24 -7.55
N LYS A 83 1.84 20.55 -8.49
CA LYS A 83 0.40 20.25 -8.39
C LYS A 83 0.07 19.52 -7.09
N THR A 84 0.91 18.57 -6.70
CA THR A 84 0.71 17.82 -5.45
C THR A 84 0.96 18.69 -4.22
N MET A 85 1.98 19.54 -4.23
CA MET A 85 2.21 20.48 -3.11
C MET A 85 1.02 21.40 -2.89
N GLN A 86 0.44 21.96 -3.96
CA GLN A 86 -0.78 22.79 -3.91
C GLN A 86 -1.97 22.00 -3.38
N PHE A 87 -2.23 20.82 -3.95
CA PHE A 87 -3.30 19.92 -3.51
C PHE A 87 -3.21 19.57 -2.02
N ARG A 88 -2.00 19.25 -1.53
CA ARG A 88 -1.76 18.93 -0.12
C ARG A 88 -2.01 20.14 0.78
N ASP A 89 -1.65 21.33 0.34
CA ASP A 89 -1.86 22.57 1.07
C ASP A 89 -3.35 22.93 1.14
N GLU A 90 -4.07 22.90 0.03
CA GLU A 90 -5.50 23.17 -0.06
C GLU A 90 -6.33 22.22 0.82
N ARG A 91 -5.92 20.95 0.89
CA ARG A 91 -6.61 19.92 1.66
C ARG A 91 -6.04 19.71 3.07
N LYS A 92 -5.09 20.52 3.46
CA LYS A 92 -4.43 20.45 4.79
C LYS A 92 -3.89 19.07 5.14
N LEU A 93 -3.47 18.28 4.13
CA LEU A 93 -2.97 16.92 4.35
C LEU A 93 -1.71 16.91 5.21
N ASN A 94 -0.92 18.00 5.17
CA ASN A 94 0.27 18.13 5.98
C ASN A 94 -0.03 18.33 7.48
N GLU A 95 -1.28 18.67 7.84
CA GLU A 95 -1.75 18.85 9.21
C GLU A 95 -2.25 17.54 9.84
N LEU A 96 -2.45 16.48 9.07
CA LEU A 96 -2.95 15.18 9.56
C LEU A 96 -1.99 14.45 10.51
N GLY A 97 -0.88 15.07 10.82
CA GLY A 97 0.20 14.52 11.61
C GLY A 97 1.28 13.87 10.76
N ASP A 98 2.51 14.10 11.16
CA ASP A 98 3.68 13.52 10.48
C ASP A 98 4.12 12.29 11.27
N ILE A 99 3.90 11.11 10.70
CA ILE A 99 4.35 9.84 11.30
C ILE A 99 5.86 9.88 11.57
N ARG A 100 6.64 10.58 10.74
CA ARG A 100 8.10 10.73 10.94
C ARG A 100 8.42 11.38 12.28
N HIS A 101 7.69 12.42 12.68
CA HIS A 101 7.88 13.05 13.99
C HIS A 101 7.46 12.12 15.13
N ARG A 102 6.44 11.28 14.94
CA ARG A 102 6.03 10.30 15.96
C ARG A 102 7.07 9.20 16.15
N ILE A 103 7.71 8.73 15.08
CA ILE A 103 8.80 7.75 15.15
C ILE A 103 10.00 8.33 15.91
N GLN A 104 10.38 9.58 15.60
CA GLN A 104 11.53 10.24 16.23
C GLN A 104 11.30 10.62 17.69
N ASN A 105 10.09 11.02 18.05
CA ASN A 105 9.76 11.57 19.37
C ASN A 105 9.18 10.55 20.35
N LYS A 106 9.27 9.24 20.08
CA LYS A 106 8.78 8.18 20.99
C LYS A 106 7.35 8.42 21.50
N GLY A 107 6.44 8.72 20.60
CA GLY A 107 5.00 8.58 20.85
C GLY A 107 4.37 9.66 21.73
N ASP A 108 3.22 10.15 21.28
CA ASP A 108 2.29 10.87 22.13
C ASP A 108 1.83 9.93 23.27
N PRO A 109 1.88 10.34 24.55
CA PRO A 109 1.41 9.53 25.66
C PRO A 109 -0.03 9.03 25.55
N GLU A 110 -0.89 9.73 24.82
CA GLU A 110 -2.27 9.29 24.53
C GLU A 110 -2.33 8.15 23.49
N ASP A 111 -1.50 8.18 22.47
CA ASP A 111 -1.41 7.08 21.51
C ASP A 111 -0.84 5.81 22.18
N ALA A 112 0.16 5.96 23.06
CA ALA A 112 0.70 4.85 23.85
C ALA A 112 -0.33 4.20 24.77
N LYS A 113 -1.23 4.97 25.39
CA LYS A 113 -2.31 4.45 26.23
C LYS A 113 -3.37 3.69 25.43
N ARG A 114 -3.71 4.15 24.23
CA ARG A 114 -4.66 3.46 23.34
C ARG A 114 -4.14 2.11 22.85
N PHE A 115 -2.83 2.02 22.58
CA PHE A 115 -2.18 0.76 22.18
C PHE A 115 -1.98 -0.20 23.38
N SER A 116 -1.76 0.30 24.59
CA SER A 116 -1.59 -0.52 25.79
C SER A 116 -2.87 -1.25 26.20
N ASN A 117 -4.03 -0.62 26.03
CA ASN A 117 -5.30 -1.22 26.43
C ASN A 117 -5.80 -2.34 25.52
N ASN A 118 -5.33 -2.42 24.25
CA ASN A 118 -5.71 -3.49 23.32
C ASN A 118 -4.78 -4.73 23.39
N ASN A 119 -3.70 -4.70 24.17
CA ASN A 119 -2.69 -5.77 24.23
C ASN A 119 -2.62 -6.50 25.58
N MET A 120 -3.68 -6.48 26.40
CA MET A 120 -3.61 -7.07 27.76
C MET A 120 -3.67 -8.61 27.81
N ASN A 121 -3.76 -9.33 26.69
CA ASN A 121 -3.91 -10.80 26.71
C ASN A 121 -2.96 -11.61 25.84
N THR A 122 -1.78 -11.11 25.48
CA THR A 122 -0.74 -11.97 24.92
C THR A 122 0.56 -11.84 25.68
N SER A 123 0.76 -12.82 26.56
CA SER A 123 1.96 -13.00 27.37
C SER A 123 3.23 -13.17 26.55
N GLU A 124 4.26 -12.44 27.01
CA GLU A 124 5.66 -12.82 27.13
C GLU A 124 6.35 -13.52 25.96
N ASN A 125 7.20 -12.79 25.32
CA ASN A 125 8.33 -13.13 24.43
C ASN A 125 8.27 -12.57 22.99
N MET A 126 7.81 -11.36 22.81
CA MET A 126 8.17 -10.62 21.59
C MET A 126 9.35 -9.70 21.88
N SER A 127 10.52 -10.09 21.36
CA SER A 127 11.66 -9.20 21.15
C SER A 127 11.17 -7.80 20.81
N MET A 128 11.79 -6.77 21.40
CA MET A 128 11.55 -5.34 21.11
C MET A 128 11.80 -5.06 19.62
N LYS A 129 10.94 -5.56 18.74
CA LYS A 129 10.85 -5.07 17.37
C LYS A 129 10.20 -3.69 17.44
N SER A 130 10.92 -2.70 16.97
CA SER A 130 10.48 -1.32 16.85
C SER A 130 9.05 -1.29 16.28
N LYS A 131 8.06 -0.94 17.12
CA LYS A 131 6.67 -0.82 16.65
C LYS A 131 6.60 0.41 15.77
N MET A 132 6.42 0.23 14.48
CA MET A 132 6.15 1.35 13.59
C MET A 132 4.86 2.04 14.00
N PRO A 133 4.84 3.37 14.07
CA PRO A 133 3.62 4.10 14.34
C PRO A 133 2.64 3.85 13.20
N MET A 134 1.43 3.50 13.57
CA MET A 134 0.33 3.33 12.62
C MET A 134 -0.10 4.68 12.04
N PRO A 135 -0.51 4.71 10.76
CA PRO A 135 -1.20 5.87 10.23
C PRO A 135 -2.47 6.15 11.04
N MET A 136 -3.07 7.32 10.82
CA MET A 136 -4.37 7.67 11.40
C MET A 136 -5.29 6.45 11.32
N PRO A 137 -5.94 6.06 12.43
CA PRO A 137 -6.84 4.92 12.43
C PRO A 137 -7.82 5.02 11.26
N ILE A 138 -7.94 3.94 10.51
CA ILE A 138 -8.80 3.90 9.31
C ILE A 138 -10.23 4.33 9.66
N GLU A 139 -10.70 3.97 10.86
CA GLU A 139 -12.02 4.37 11.36
C GLU A 139 -12.27 5.88 11.41
N ARG A 140 -11.19 6.67 11.46
CA ARG A 140 -11.28 8.14 11.49
C ARG A 140 -11.13 8.79 10.12
N LEU A 141 -10.91 8.01 9.08
CA LEU A 141 -10.81 8.55 7.74
C LEU A 141 -12.18 9.07 7.28
N PRO A 142 -12.26 10.27 6.71
CA PRO A 142 -13.48 10.77 6.12
C PRO A 142 -14.08 9.78 5.12
N GLY A 143 -15.39 9.52 5.22
CA GLY A 143 -16.10 8.57 4.35
C GLY A 143 -15.91 7.08 4.68
N ASN A 144 -15.03 6.73 5.64
CA ASN A 144 -14.79 5.33 5.97
C ASN A 144 -16.05 4.63 6.51
N GLU A 145 -16.79 5.25 7.41
CA GLU A 145 -18.02 4.67 7.96
C GLU A 145 -19.06 4.34 6.87
N LEU A 146 -19.19 5.22 5.87
CA LEU A 146 -20.08 4.98 4.73
C LEU A 146 -19.58 3.81 3.89
N PHE A 147 -18.28 3.75 3.59
CA PHE A 147 -17.68 2.67 2.85
C PHE A 147 -17.82 1.34 3.60
N GLU A 148 -17.50 1.29 4.89
CA GLU A 148 -17.64 0.09 5.72
C GLU A 148 -19.09 -0.39 5.80
N SER A 149 -20.07 0.52 5.82
CA SER A 149 -21.48 0.13 5.82
C SER A 149 -21.93 -0.62 4.57
N CYS A 150 -21.15 -0.53 3.49
CA CYS A 150 -21.35 -1.27 2.24
C CYS A 150 -20.48 -2.53 2.15
N CYS A 151 -19.71 -2.83 3.18
CA CYS A 151 -18.76 -3.93 3.16
C CYS A 151 -19.15 -4.96 4.22
N GLY A 152 -19.07 -6.23 3.84
CA GLY A 152 -19.07 -7.31 4.83
C GLY A 152 -17.79 -7.25 5.68
N GLN A 153 -17.82 -7.92 6.81
CA GLN A 153 -16.68 -7.98 7.74
C GLN A 153 -15.40 -8.41 7.00
N ASN A 154 -14.32 -7.63 7.19
CA ASN A 154 -13.02 -7.88 6.58
C ASN A 154 -12.99 -7.87 5.04
N ALA A 155 -13.88 -7.12 4.41
CA ALA A 155 -13.81 -6.87 2.97
C ALA A 155 -12.50 -6.17 2.59
N LEU A 156 -11.98 -5.34 3.49
CA LEU A 156 -10.70 -4.65 3.34
C LEU A 156 -9.84 -4.90 4.59
N SER A 157 -8.71 -5.56 4.42
CA SER A 157 -7.78 -5.85 5.51
C SER A 157 -6.39 -5.33 5.18
N TYR A 158 -5.73 -4.75 6.18
CA TYR A 158 -4.36 -4.27 6.06
C TYR A 158 -3.47 -5.11 6.98
N THR A 159 -2.29 -5.46 6.49
CA THR A 159 -1.24 -6.04 7.31
C THR A 159 0.06 -5.30 7.10
N GLN A 160 0.84 -5.23 8.15
CA GLN A 160 2.26 -4.90 8.10
C GLN A 160 3.01 -6.17 8.49
N PRO A 161 3.30 -7.05 7.51
CA PRO A 161 3.84 -8.38 7.81
C PRO A 161 5.19 -8.31 8.51
N ASP A 162 6.00 -7.33 8.16
CA ASP A 162 7.20 -6.96 8.90
C ASP A 162 7.50 -5.46 8.73
N ASP A 163 8.32 -4.91 9.63
CA ASP A 163 8.70 -3.48 9.60
C ASP A 163 9.52 -3.12 8.36
N GLN A 164 9.91 -4.10 7.56
CA GLN A 164 10.84 -3.93 6.46
C GLN A 164 10.17 -3.93 5.09
N ARG A 165 9.01 -4.59 4.92
CA ARG A 165 8.39 -4.78 3.59
C ARG A 165 7.23 -3.86 3.28
N GLY A 166 6.77 -3.09 4.24
CA GLY A 166 5.68 -2.13 4.05
C GLY A 166 4.30 -2.75 4.19
N THR A 167 3.31 -2.08 3.61
CA THR A 167 1.90 -2.45 3.76
C THR A 167 1.48 -3.46 2.71
N PHE A 168 0.78 -4.50 3.14
CA PHE A 168 0.10 -5.43 2.27
C PHE A 168 -1.42 -5.31 2.49
N VAL A 169 -2.17 -5.15 1.40
CA VAL A 169 -3.62 -4.94 1.46
C VAL A 169 -4.34 -6.13 0.86
N PHE A 170 -5.33 -6.63 1.57
CA PHE A 170 -6.24 -7.67 1.09
C PHE A 170 -7.60 -7.04 0.85
N VAL A 171 -8.16 -7.26 -0.34
CA VAL A 171 -9.48 -6.78 -0.74
C VAL A 171 -10.31 -8.00 -1.14
N ASP A 172 -11.34 -8.31 -0.36
CA ASP A 172 -12.32 -9.37 -0.68
C ASP A 172 -13.51 -8.72 -1.40
N CYS A 173 -13.45 -8.71 -2.72
CA CYS A 173 -14.46 -8.07 -3.56
C CYS A 173 -15.84 -8.73 -3.43
N GLY A 174 -15.90 -9.99 -3.05
CA GLY A 174 -17.18 -10.70 -2.83
C GLY A 174 -17.97 -10.15 -1.64
N LYS A 175 -17.29 -9.45 -0.74
CA LYS A 175 -17.89 -8.83 0.45
C LYS A 175 -18.23 -7.35 0.28
N ILE A 176 -17.99 -6.78 -0.89
CA ILE A 176 -18.31 -5.38 -1.20
C ILE A 176 -19.65 -5.31 -1.89
N ASP A 177 -20.61 -4.60 -1.28
CA ASP A 177 -21.91 -4.31 -1.90
C ASP A 177 -21.76 -3.15 -2.90
N MET A 178 -21.37 -3.51 -4.13
CA MET A 178 -21.15 -2.57 -5.21
C MET A 178 -22.40 -1.84 -5.67
N ASP A 179 -23.59 -2.37 -5.38
CA ASP A 179 -24.87 -1.72 -5.70
C ASP A 179 -25.21 -0.62 -4.69
N ARG A 180 -24.87 -0.84 -3.43
CA ARG A 180 -25.17 0.10 -2.34
C ARG A 180 -24.22 1.30 -2.32
N ILE A 181 -22.94 1.12 -2.65
CA ILE A 181 -21.95 2.21 -2.60
C ILE A 181 -22.42 3.46 -3.34
N PRO A 182 -22.81 3.44 -4.64
CA PRO A 182 -23.23 4.62 -5.36
C PRO A 182 -24.56 5.23 -4.88
N GLN A 183 -25.30 4.51 -4.03
CA GLN A 183 -26.55 5.01 -3.44
C GLN A 183 -26.29 5.90 -2.21
N ILE A 184 -25.20 5.62 -1.47
CA ILE A 184 -24.90 6.29 -0.19
C ILE A 184 -23.62 7.13 -0.24
N MET A 185 -22.72 6.87 -1.19
CA MET A 185 -21.51 7.66 -1.38
C MET A 185 -21.57 8.41 -2.72
N THR A 186 -21.52 9.72 -2.65
CA THR A 186 -21.27 10.52 -3.86
C THR A 186 -19.84 10.30 -4.37
N LYS A 187 -19.58 10.71 -5.62
CA LYS A 187 -18.22 10.66 -6.16
C LYS A 187 -17.25 11.47 -5.29
N GLU A 188 -17.68 12.61 -4.80
CA GLU A 188 -16.88 13.51 -3.97
C GLU A 188 -16.53 12.87 -2.63
N THR A 189 -17.50 12.25 -1.95
CA THR A 189 -17.27 11.53 -0.68
C THR A 189 -16.34 10.34 -0.88
N MET A 190 -16.51 9.61 -1.98
CA MET A 190 -15.63 8.48 -2.32
C MET A 190 -14.21 8.95 -2.65
N LEU A 191 -14.08 10.06 -3.37
CA LEU A 191 -12.79 10.66 -3.66
C LEU A 191 -12.08 11.12 -2.39
N GLU A 192 -12.80 11.76 -1.48
CA GLU A 192 -12.27 12.20 -0.19
C GLU A 192 -11.76 11.01 0.62
N PHE A 193 -12.54 9.94 0.75
CA PHE A 193 -12.10 8.70 1.40
C PHE A 193 -10.81 8.15 0.76
N TYR A 194 -10.73 8.13 -0.58
CA TYR A 194 -9.54 7.64 -1.27
C TYR A 194 -8.30 8.51 -1.05
N ILE A 195 -8.47 9.83 -0.99
CA ILE A 195 -7.38 10.77 -0.71
C ILE A 195 -6.77 10.46 0.67
N TYR A 196 -7.60 10.40 1.71
CA TYR A 196 -7.12 10.17 3.07
C TYR A 196 -6.56 8.76 3.25
N LYS A 197 -7.18 7.74 2.68
CA LYS A 197 -6.69 6.38 2.68
C LYS A 197 -5.30 6.27 2.04
N ASN A 198 -5.11 6.90 0.87
CA ASN A 198 -3.83 6.87 0.18
C ASN A 198 -2.77 7.73 0.88
N GLU A 199 -3.17 8.85 1.53
CA GLU A 199 -2.27 9.63 2.38
C GLU A 199 -1.75 8.78 3.55
N ALA A 200 -2.63 8.09 4.26
CA ALA A 200 -2.24 7.20 5.35
C ALA A 200 -1.27 6.10 4.88
N ALA A 201 -1.59 5.45 3.77
CA ALA A 201 -0.71 4.45 3.18
C ALA A 201 0.65 5.04 2.73
N PHE A 202 0.62 6.22 2.11
CA PHE A 202 1.84 6.90 1.65
C PHE A 202 2.78 7.23 2.81
N GLN A 203 2.25 7.74 3.93
CA GLN A 203 3.06 8.05 5.12
C GLN A 203 3.75 6.81 5.69
N VAL A 204 3.03 5.68 5.78
CA VAL A 204 3.64 4.40 6.22
C VAL A 204 4.75 3.96 5.28
N LEU A 205 4.48 3.95 3.98
CA LEU A 205 5.44 3.49 2.98
C LEU A 205 6.67 4.41 2.90
N ASP A 206 6.49 5.72 3.10
CA ASP A 206 7.59 6.66 3.16
C ASP A 206 8.46 6.42 4.41
N ALA A 207 7.82 6.18 5.56
CA ALA A 207 8.54 5.85 6.79
C ALA A 207 9.34 4.54 6.64
N VAL A 208 8.75 3.48 6.06
CA VAL A 208 9.46 2.23 5.79
C VAL A 208 10.59 2.43 4.78
N THR A 209 10.38 3.24 3.74
CA THR A 209 11.41 3.57 2.75
C THR A 209 12.62 4.20 3.43
N ARG A 210 12.39 5.14 4.34
CA ARG A 210 13.46 5.86 5.06
C ARG A 210 14.18 4.99 6.08
N SER A 211 13.45 4.17 6.82
CA SER A 211 14.03 3.28 7.85
C SER A 211 14.85 2.13 7.25
N THR A 212 14.40 1.59 6.11
CA THR A 212 15.07 0.46 5.45
C THR A 212 16.10 0.87 4.39
N GLY A 213 16.07 2.13 3.94
CA GLY A 213 16.88 2.59 2.81
C GLY A 213 16.46 1.96 1.47
N ARG A 214 15.27 1.35 1.38
CA ARG A 214 14.76 0.69 0.18
C ARG A 214 13.42 1.30 -0.27
N LEU A 215 13.27 1.57 -1.57
CA LEU A 215 12.03 2.12 -2.11
C LEU A 215 10.87 1.15 -1.91
N THR A 216 10.03 1.46 -0.93
CA THR A 216 8.91 0.62 -0.52
C THR A 216 7.60 1.11 -1.14
N LYS A 217 6.80 0.15 -1.61
CA LYS A 217 5.48 0.37 -2.24
C LYS A 217 4.47 -0.60 -1.65
N GLU A 218 3.20 -0.23 -1.76
CA GLU A 218 2.09 -1.09 -1.36
C GLU A 218 1.95 -2.27 -2.32
N ALA A 219 1.68 -3.45 -1.79
CA ALA A 219 1.21 -4.60 -2.54
C ALA A 219 -0.23 -4.93 -2.15
N ARG A 220 -1.01 -5.47 -3.09
CA ARG A 220 -2.41 -5.86 -2.87
C ARG A 220 -2.71 -7.25 -3.38
N ILE A 221 -3.54 -7.99 -2.62
CA ILE A 221 -4.32 -9.10 -3.17
C ILE A 221 -5.77 -8.66 -3.29
N VAL A 222 -6.34 -8.80 -4.47
CA VAL A 222 -7.76 -8.57 -4.76
C VAL A 222 -8.40 -9.92 -5.02
N ASP A 223 -9.16 -10.41 -4.05
CA ASP A 223 -9.85 -11.68 -4.14
C ASP A 223 -11.18 -11.51 -4.86
N MET A 224 -11.35 -12.24 -5.97
CA MET A 224 -12.52 -12.19 -6.83
C MET A 224 -13.40 -13.46 -6.72
N GLY A 225 -13.08 -14.36 -5.79
CA GLY A 225 -13.68 -15.71 -5.73
C GLY A 225 -15.19 -15.73 -5.65
N ASP A 226 -15.78 -14.87 -4.84
CA ASP A 226 -17.22 -14.81 -4.63
C ASP A 226 -17.94 -13.76 -5.49
N VAL A 227 -17.19 -13.07 -6.38
CA VAL A 227 -17.77 -12.04 -7.24
C VAL A 227 -18.55 -12.68 -8.38
N LYS A 228 -19.82 -12.35 -8.48
CA LYS A 228 -20.69 -12.73 -9.61
C LYS A 228 -20.78 -11.60 -10.61
N LEU A 229 -20.75 -11.92 -11.90
CA LEU A 229 -20.82 -10.90 -12.96
C LEU A 229 -22.03 -9.96 -12.82
N ARG A 230 -23.16 -10.50 -12.36
CA ARG A 230 -24.40 -9.73 -12.13
C ARG A 230 -24.27 -8.68 -11.01
N ASN A 231 -23.30 -8.86 -10.08
CA ASN A 231 -23.08 -7.96 -8.96
C ASN A 231 -22.08 -6.83 -9.31
N MET A 232 -21.55 -6.83 -10.56
CA MET A 232 -20.62 -5.80 -11.03
C MET A 232 -21.40 -4.53 -11.41
N ASN A 233 -21.55 -3.62 -10.47
CA ASN A 233 -22.24 -2.35 -10.70
C ASN A 233 -21.40 -1.38 -11.56
N ARG A 234 -21.92 -1.03 -12.74
CA ARG A 234 -21.20 -0.15 -13.68
C ARG A 234 -21.01 1.28 -13.17
N VAL A 235 -21.93 1.77 -12.34
CA VAL A 235 -21.84 3.11 -11.75
C VAL A 235 -20.69 3.14 -10.75
N TYR A 236 -20.67 2.16 -9.83
CA TYR A 236 -19.57 2.00 -8.88
C TYR A 236 -18.23 1.89 -9.60
N LEU A 237 -18.10 1.01 -10.58
CA LEU A 237 -16.83 0.81 -11.28
C LEU A 237 -16.33 2.08 -11.99
N LYS A 238 -17.24 2.88 -12.55
CA LYS A 238 -16.87 4.17 -13.15
C LYS A 238 -16.43 5.19 -12.11
N GLN A 239 -17.12 5.26 -10.97
CA GLN A 239 -16.76 6.14 -9.86
C GLN A 239 -15.40 5.72 -9.28
N ASP A 240 -15.20 4.43 -9.00
CA ASP A 240 -13.97 3.86 -8.49
C ASP A 240 -12.78 4.17 -9.42
N ALA A 241 -12.94 3.88 -10.72
CA ALA A 241 -11.90 4.17 -11.71
C ALA A 241 -11.57 5.67 -11.81
N ALA A 242 -12.58 6.52 -11.74
CA ALA A 242 -12.39 7.98 -11.78
C ALA A 242 -11.66 8.50 -10.54
N CYS A 243 -12.06 8.04 -9.33
CA CYS A 243 -11.42 8.40 -8.08
C CYS A 243 -9.97 7.90 -8.03
N ASN A 244 -9.73 6.63 -8.38
CA ASN A 244 -8.37 6.07 -8.43
C ASN A 244 -7.47 6.82 -9.40
N LYS A 245 -7.98 7.19 -10.59
CA LYS A 245 -7.24 7.96 -11.58
C LYS A 245 -6.85 9.35 -11.05
N GLU A 246 -7.78 10.03 -10.37
CA GLU A 246 -7.54 11.36 -9.81
C GLU A 246 -6.51 11.31 -8.70
N VAL A 247 -6.60 10.32 -7.81
CA VAL A 247 -5.71 10.15 -6.66
C VAL A 247 -4.31 9.69 -7.07
N GLU A 248 -4.17 8.89 -8.13
CA GLU A 248 -2.89 8.33 -8.56
C GLU A 248 -1.84 9.40 -8.87
N ASP A 249 -2.25 10.57 -9.35
CA ASP A 249 -1.35 11.66 -9.70
C ASP A 249 -0.70 12.29 -8.46
N TYR A 250 -1.37 12.24 -7.30
CA TYR A 250 -0.92 12.88 -6.06
C TYR A 250 -0.08 11.96 -5.16
N PHE A 251 -0.12 10.64 -5.40
CA PHE A 251 0.60 9.65 -4.61
C PHE A 251 1.52 8.79 -5.50
N PRO A 252 2.61 9.40 -6.02
CA PRO A 252 3.51 8.71 -6.94
C PRO A 252 4.21 7.53 -6.25
N GLN A 253 4.37 6.42 -6.98
CA GLN A 253 5.03 5.22 -6.49
C GLN A 253 4.35 4.57 -5.26
N LEU A 254 3.05 4.83 -5.04
CA LEU A 254 2.31 4.21 -3.94
C LEU A 254 2.08 2.72 -4.19
N LEU A 255 1.35 2.38 -5.25
CA LEU A 255 1.08 0.99 -5.62
C LEU A 255 2.28 0.37 -6.34
N GLY A 256 2.81 -0.72 -5.81
CA GLY A 256 3.85 -1.54 -6.43
C GLY A 256 3.26 -2.59 -7.36
N THR A 257 2.41 -3.47 -6.81
CA THR A 257 1.77 -4.56 -7.53
C THR A 257 0.39 -4.87 -6.98
N MET A 258 -0.44 -5.48 -7.81
CA MET A 258 -1.76 -5.97 -7.45
C MET A 258 -1.92 -7.40 -7.97
N PHE A 259 -2.13 -8.33 -7.06
CA PHE A 259 -2.39 -9.73 -7.37
C PHE A 259 -3.90 -9.97 -7.37
N VAL A 260 -4.44 -10.49 -8.47
CA VAL A 260 -5.84 -10.90 -8.55
C VAL A 260 -5.92 -12.38 -8.25
N ALA A 261 -6.53 -12.71 -7.10
CA ALA A 261 -6.70 -14.09 -6.63
C ALA A 261 -8.11 -14.63 -6.92
N ASN A 262 -8.22 -15.94 -6.99
CA ASN A 262 -9.48 -16.68 -7.15
C ASN A 262 -10.35 -16.13 -8.30
N SER A 263 -9.71 -15.76 -9.41
CA SER A 263 -10.38 -15.17 -10.56
C SER A 263 -11.45 -16.10 -11.12
N PRO A 264 -12.72 -15.70 -11.17
CA PRO A 264 -13.74 -16.45 -11.85
C PRO A 264 -13.45 -16.52 -13.36
N SER A 265 -13.89 -17.60 -14.02
CA SER A 265 -13.60 -17.87 -15.43
C SER A 265 -14.02 -16.73 -16.39
N TRP A 266 -15.11 -16.03 -16.04
CA TRP A 266 -15.59 -14.88 -16.83
C TRP A 266 -14.68 -13.65 -16.77
N LEU A 267 -13.86 -13.52 -15.69
CA LEU A 267 -13.01 -12.33 -15.51
C LEU A 267 -11.93 -12.23 -16.58
N ALA A 268 -11.33 -13.34 -16.99
CA ALA A 268 -10.32 -13.34 -18.06
C ALA A 268 -10.87 -12.78 -19.38
N SER A 269 -12.12 -13.13 -19.71
CA SER A 269 -12.80 -12.61 -20.92
C SER A 269 -13.12 -11.12 -20.79
N ILE A 270 -13.58 -10.68 -19.63
CA ILE A 270 -13.92 -9.27 -19.39
C ILE A 270 -12.66 -8.42 -19.19
N TRP A 271 -11.60 -8.96 -18.62
CA TRP A 271 -10.35 -8.21 -18.42
C TRP A 271 -9.80 -7.62 -19.73
N SER A 272 -9.90 -8.36 -20.82
CA SER A 272 -9.50 -7.84 -22.14
C SER A 272 -10.29 -6.60 -22.57
N LEU A 273 -11.56 -6.49 -22.16
CA LEU A 273 -12.44 -5.35 -22.43
C LEU A 273 -12.24 -4.21 -21.43
N LEU A 274 -11.94 -4.53 -20.17
CA LEU A 274 -11.72 -3.53 -19.13
C LEU A 274 -10.32 -2.92 -19.18
N ARG A 275 -9.32 -3.70 -19.58
CA ARG A 275 -7.91 -3.30 -19.63
C ARG A 275 -7.66 -1.94 -20.31
N PRO A 276 -8.30 -1.59 -21.45
CA PRO A 276 -8.13 -0.29 -22.09
C PRO A 276 -8.66 0.89 -21.27
N LEU A 277 -9.57 0.65 -20.29
CA LEU A 277 -10.15 1.70 -19.43
C LEU A 277 -9.17 2.15 -18.33
N PHE A 278 -8.16 1.32 -18.04
CA PHE A 278 -7.17 1.64 -17.02
C PHE A 278 -5.89 2.22 -17.64
N PRO A 279 -5.18 3.10 -16.91
CA PRO A 279 -3.86 3.57 -17.32
C PRO A 279 -2.91 2.40 -17.58
N LYS A 280 -2.10 2.48 -18.65
CA LYS A 280 -1.11 1.42 -19.00
C LYS A 280 -0.19 1.08 -17.83
N ARG A 281 0.20 2.09 -17.02
CA ARG A 281 1.04 1.92 -15.83
C ARG A 281 0.36 1.11 -14.72
N PHE A 282 -0.97 1.22 -14.59
CA PHE A 282 -1.75 0.41 -13.66
C PHE A 282 -1.83 -1.03 -14.14
N VAL A 283 -2.21 -1.22 -15.41
CA VAL A 283 -2.31 -2.57 -16.02
C VAL A 283 -1.01 -3.36 -15.90
N ALA A 284 0.13 -2.69 -16.03
CA ALA A 284 1.45 -3.32 -15.88
C ALA A 284 1.78 -3.80 -14.46
N LYS A 285 0.97 -3.43 -13.47
CA LYS A 285 1.12 -3.85 -12.07
C LYS A 285 0.17 -4.96 -11.65
N VAL A 286 -0.71 -5.40 -12.57
CA VAL A 286 -1.73 -6.41 -12.28
C VAL A 286 -1.23 -7.78 -12.71
N ASP A 287 -1.10 -8.69 -11.74
CA ASP A 287 -0.75 -10.09 -11.93
C ASP A 287 -1.90 -10.99 -11.48
N PHE A 288 -2.19 -12.04 -12.25
CA PHE A 288 -3.22 -13.02 -11.90
C PHE A 288 -2.58 -14.21 -11.21
N LEU A 289 -3.01 -14.48 -9.99
CA LEU A 289 -2.60 -15.69 -9.26
C LEU A 289 -3.39 -16.90 -9.79
N PRO A 290 -2.75 -18.06 -9.88
CA PRO A 290 -3.48 -19.29 -10.16
C PRO A 290 -4.48 -19.57 -9.05
N PRO A 291 -5.62 -20.24 -9.34
CA PRO A 291 -6.59 -20.62 -8.32
C PRO A 291 -5.95 -21.42 -7.19
N THR A 292 -6.32 -21.12 -5.95
CA THR A 292 -5.79 -21.81 -4.75
C THR A 292 -5.97 -23.31 -4.84
N SER A 293 -7.08 -23.78 -5.47
CA SER A 293 -7.30 -25.21 -5.73
C SER A 293 -6.21 -25.86 -6.57
N LYS A 294 -5.52 -25.12 -7.45
CA LYS A 294 -4.37 -25.65 -8.19
C LYS A 294 -3.13 -25.72 -7.30
N ILE A 295 -2.96 -24.76 -6.41
CA ILE A 295 -1.84 -24.75 -5.44
C ILE A 295 -1.98 -25.95 -4.51
N ASN A 296 -3.18 -26.16 -3.95
CA ASN A 296 -3.47 -27.30 -3.04
C ASN A 296 -3.33 -28.68 -3.72
N LYS A 297 -3.79 -28.81 -4.97
CA LYS A 297 -3.62 -30.07 -5.73
C LYS A 297 -2.16 -30.40 -6.03
N LEU A 298 -1.29 -29.41 -6.16
CA LEU A 298 0.15 -29.63 -6.28
C LEU A 298 0.74 -30.16 -4.96
N GLU A 299 0.11 -29.83 -3.83
CA GLU A 299 0.51 -30.33 -2.52
C GLU A 299 0.15 -31.81 -2.31
N GLU A 300 -0.93 -32.29 -2.91
CA GLU A 300 -1.39 -33.68 -2.77
C GLU A 300 -0.70 -34.68 -3.70
N SER A 301 -0.17 -34.23 -4.85
CA SER A 301 0.13 -35.11 -5.98
C SER A 301 1.60 -35.46 -6.22
N ARG A 302 2.59 -34.89 -5.47
CA ARG A 302 4.03 -35.04 -5.79
C ARG A 302 4.91 -35.28 -4.56
N SER A 303 6.10 -35.87 -4.80
CA SER A 303 7.13 -36.01 -3.76
C SER A 303 7.56 -34.65 -3.21
N ASN A 304 7.86 -34.57 -1.91
CA ASN A 304 8.12 -33.32 -1.18
C ASN A 304 9.09 -32.34 -1.88
N MET A 305 10.10 -32.85 -2.56
CA MET A 305 11.15 -32.01 -3.17
C MET A 305 10.70 -31.28 -4.46
N HIS A 306 9.79 -31.86 -5.24
CA HIS A 306 9.21 -31.20 -6.43
C HIS A 306 8.07 -30.25 -6.06
N ARG A 307 7.32 -30.59 -5.01
CA ARG A 307 6.24 -29.81 -4.44
C ARG A 307 6.69 -28.41 -4.05
N ASP A 308 7.72 -28.31 -3.22
CA ASP A 308 8.24 -27.04 -2.70
C ASP A 308 8.80 -26.16 -3.82
N ARG A 309 9.40 -26.75 -4.85
CA ARG A 309 9.93 -26.01 -5.99
C ARG A 309 8.83 -25.39 -6.84
N ASP A 310 7.79 -26.16 -7.15
CA ASP A 310 6.67 -25.70 -7.99
C ASP A 310 5.81 -24.67 -7.24
N ARG A 311 5.52 -24.90 -5.96
CA ARG A 311 4.81 -23.98 -5.08
C ARG A 311 5.56 -22.64 -4.94
N ASN A 312 6.84 -22.71 -4.62
CA ASN A 312 7.69 -21.54 -4.52
C ASN A 312 7.79 -20.77 -5.84
N SER A 313 7.77 -21.44 -6.98
CA SER A 313 7.74 -20.77 -8.29
C SER A 313 6.45 -19.97 -8.50
N ILE A 314 5.31 -20.54 -8.10
CA ILE A 314 3.99 -19.91 -8.23
C ILE A 314 3.83 -18.73 -7.27
N LEU A 315 4.26 -18.89 -6.02
CA LEU A 315 4.11 -17.88 -4.98
C LEU A 315 5.23 -16.81 -5.00
N ARG A 316 6.33 -17.06 -5.70
CA ARG A 316 7.48 -16.16 -5.76
C ARG A 316 7.13 -14.69 -6.01
N PRO A 317 6.20 -14.33 -6.91
CA PRO A 317 5.81 -12.94 -7.11
C PRO A 317 5.23 -12.30 -5.84
N VAL A 318 4.42 -13.03 -5.07
CA VAL A 318 3.79 -12.56 -3.84
C VAL A 318 4.79 -12.51 -2.69
N LEU A 319 5.66 -13.54 -2.58
CA LEU A 319 6.64 -13.67 -1.50
C LEU A 319 7.76 -12.60 -1.52
N ARG A 320 7.80 -11.77 -2.57
CA ARG A 320 8.64 -10.55 -2.59
C ARG A 320 8.10 -9.46 -1.67
N TYR A 321 6.81 -9.50 -1.33
CA TYR A 321 6.11 -8.45 -0.61
C TYR A 321 5.63 -8.89 0.77
N ILE A 322 5.43 -10.18 0.99
CA ILE A 322 4.93 -10.74 2.24
C ILE A 322 5.62 -12.07 2.49
N SER A 323 5.92 -12.38 3.76
CA SER A 323 6.48 -13.67 4.12
C SER A 323 5.46 -14.78 3.93
N GLU A 324 5.93 -16.02 3.76
CA GLU A 324 5.04 -17.18 3.65
C GLU A 324 4.26 -17.42 4.95
N GLU A 325 4.87 -17.10 6.07
CA GLU A 325 4.30 -17.19 7.41
C GLU A 325 3.18 -16.19 7.64
N ASP A 326 3.24 -15.02 6.99
CA ASP A 326 2.24 -13.96 7.10
C ASP A 326 1.16 -14.04 6.01
N LEU A 327 1.47 -14.70 4.88
CA LEU A 327 0.50 -14.89 3.80
C LEU A 327 -0.58 -15.88 4.25
N PRO A 328 -1.89 -15.50 4.15
CA PRO A 328 -2.97 -16.40 4.52
C PRO A 328 -2.99 -17.71 3.72
N GLU A 329 -3.36 -18.83 4.36
CA GLU A 329 -3.49 -20.15 3.72
C GLU A 329 -4.43 -20.13 2.51
N ARG A 330 -5.50 -19.30 2.55
CA ARG A 330 -6.40 -19.13 1.40
C ARG A 330 -5.72 -18.60 0.13
N TYR A 331 -4.52 -18.07 0.23
CA TYR A 331 -3.68 -17.62 -0.89
C TYR A 331 -2.40 -18.44 -1.03
N GLY A 332 -2.33 -19.58 -0.37
CA GLY A 332 -1.20 -20.49 -0.45
C GLY A 332 -0.05 -20.21 0.55
N GLY A 333 -0.25 -19.36 1.53
CA GLY A 333 0.68 -19.13 2.64
C GLY A 333 0.51 -20.11 3.80
N LYS A 334 1.04 -19.76 4.96
CA LYS A 334 0.98 -20.56 6.19
C LYS A 334 0.19 -19.91 7.31
N ASN A 335 -0.26 -18.66 7.13
CA ASN A 335 -1.03 -17.98 8.15
C ASN A 335 -2.46 -18.53 8.20
N GLN A 336 -2.80 -19.19 9.30
CA GLN A 336 -4.14 -19.74 9.54
C GLN A 336 -5.14 -18.69 10.04
N GLN A 337 -4.64 -17.53 10.48
CA GLN A 337 -5.50 -16.45 10.93
C GLN A 337 -6.12 -15.74 9.71
N TRP A 338 -7.40 -15.97 9.54
CA TRP A 338 -8.20 -15.24 8.58
C TRP A 338 -9.61 -15.02 9.16
N PRO A 339 -10.12 -13.83 9.14
CA PRO A 339 -9.51 -12.62 8.58
C PRO A 339 -8.33 -12.12 9.42
N LEU A 340 -7.34 -11.53 8.75
CA LEU A 340 -6.25 -10.87 9.47
C LEU A 340 -6.83 -9.76 10.34
N PRO A 341 -6.35 -9.57 11.58
CA PRO A 341 -6.80 -8.47 12.40
C PRO A 341 -6.49 -7.16 11.65
N CYS A 342 -7.54 -6.43 11.27
CA CYS A 342 -7.36 -5.08 10.77
C CYS A 342 -6.72 -4.26 11.87
N VAL A 343 -5.57 -3.70 11.62
CA VAL A 343 -4.97 -2.78 12.56
C VAL A 343 -5.85 -1.53 12.57
N GLY A 344 -6.58 -1.36 13.67
CA GLY A 344 -7.49 -0.23 13.85
C GLY A 344 -8.97 -0.51 13.61
N SER A 345 -9.39 -1.74 13.28
CA SER A 345 -10.82 -2.01 13.17
C SER A 345 -11.46 -2.19 14.56
N LYS A 346 -12.63 -1.60 14.79
CA LYS A 346 -13.48 -1.85 15.95
C LYS A 346 -14.00 -3.30 16.04
N TYR A 347 -13.76 -4.06 15.01
CA TYR A 347 -14.18 -5.46 14.88
C TYR A 347 -13.05 -6.40 15.28
N SER A 348 -12.62 -6.32 16.55
CA SER A 348 -12.09 -7.50 17.21
C SER A 348 -13.21 -8.52 17.18
N ALA A 349 -12.98 -9.67 16.55
CA ALA A 349 -13.99 -10.73 16.50
C ALA A 349 -14.48 -11.01 17.93
N PRO A 350 -15.78 -11.15 18.14
CA PRO A 350 -16.28 -11.74 19.38
C PRO A 350 -15.70 -13.15 19.46
N GLN A 351 -15.11 -13.45 20.59
CA GLN A 351 -14.65 -14.79 20.98
C GLN A 351 -15.77 -15.81 20.91
#